data_9d26272948abc687769f7dfd81ae03f5
#
_entry.id   9d26272948abc687769f7dfd81ae03f5
#
_cell.length_a   1.000
_cell.length_b   1.000
_cell.length_c   1.000
_cell.angle_alpha   90.00
_cell.angle_beta   90.00
_cell.angle_gamma   90.00
#
_symmetry.space_group_name_H-M   'P 1'
#
loop_
_entity.id
_entity.type
_entity.pdbx_description
1 polymer ?
#
loop_
_entity_poly.entity_id
_entity_poly.type
_entity_poly.pdbx_seq_one_letter_code
_entity_poly.pdbx_strand_id
1 'polypeptide(L)'
;MFHFTRPQALILAMSALLAVRCASDVGSGEDDLTSATGSEKKVSWQAFVYVPVGSADAVIAKAIQKQIKSAIGAFRGPEIGIQDRDALSNLNPTGWVREDVDVIDAANPTAKAKLTRVRYSYSDTAIVRKKNTAPEQQIPLLFGDYVAKIAAIKPPCSDDQKTEADSMWYHYTPQLASCKKAFADEVAKINAASKGLDPTRQIAKVDAERNFVLVRAKFTAVKAPPVKYPEYDKLWGAGTDRTMLVAYAFFGVDNDVQDPSDVSAVEHFRFLRTLLARYPTMKVTKTEPQALLLDFDLAGGKYVATFAEVCNWVVDNGGFPAAANSQALKDSLRKQAVQHWAERWVYWELPVTATIAGKPRNMTLQLRSYWGYEDGKPEWRQAATWRYLEAFWHGDVFLYQGHSHFGHGPLEPVNYAAKNFPDRYQVMLVNSCVSFNYYDVDFLKMHPGGTSKLDIVVNGLPAFWTKMGESSANYLIGLTDGAGKSWADVLTGMIVKPSWAPAGYDPLRAVNGELDNVFDPKKTPIKVDPR
;
A
#
# COMPACT_ATOMS: atom_id res chain seq x y z
N MET A 1 10.68 9.11 -26.71
CA MET A 1 9.84 9.93 -27.60
C MET A 1 8.86 8.99 -28.31
N PHE A 2 7.73 8.67 -27.64
CA PHE A 2 6.67 7.83 -28.23
C PHE A 2 5.35 8.55 -28.08
N HIS A 3 4.76 8.88 -29.21
CA HIS A 3 3.42 9.45 -29.31
C HIS A 3 2.39 8.33 -29.13
N PHE A 4 1.56 8.43 -28.12
CA PHE A 4 0.33 7.64 -28.01
C PHE A 4 -0.85 8.46 -28.53
N THR A 5 -1.33 8.07 -29.71
CA THR A 5 -2.65 8.47 -30.20
C THR A 5 -3.71 7.56 -29.56
N ARG A 6 -4.62 8.15 -28.80
CA ARG A 6 -5.78 7.46 -28.23
C ARG A 6 -6.85 7.27 -29.31
N PRO A 7 -7.48 6.10 -29.44
CA PRO A 7 -8.81 5.99 -30.00
C PRO A 7 -9.85 6.28 -28.91
N GLN A 8 -10.73 7.24 -29.18
CA GLN A 8 -11.94 7.50 -28.39
C GLN A 8 -12.87 6.29 -28.56
N ALA A 9 -13.11 5.56 -27.51
CA ALA A 9 -14.19 4.59 -27.44
C ALA A 9 -15.40 5.23 -26.76
N LEU A 10 -16.43 5.41 -27.54
CA LEU A 10 -17.79 5.77 -27.17
C LEU A 10 -18.37 4.60 -26.35
N ILE A 11 -18.66 4.78 -25.06
CA ILE A 11 -19.41 3.81 -24.29
C ILE A 11 -20.75 4.41 -23.90
N LEU A 12 -21.78 3.80 -24.48
CA LEU A 12 -23.18 4.01 -24.17
C LEU A 12 -23.47 3.78 -22.70
N ALA A 13 -24.26 4.71 -22.14
CA ALA A 13 -24.97 4.51 -20.90
C ALA A 13 -25.98 3.36 -21.04
N MET A 14 -25.82 2.29 -20.27
CA MET A 14 -26.87 1.34 -20.00
C MET A 14 -27.20 1.39 -18.52
N SER A 15 -28.43 1.79 -18.26
CA SER A 15 -29.12 1.89 -17.00
C SER A 15 -29.08 0.55 -16.25
N ALA A 16 -28.53 0.52 -15.06
CA ALA A 16 -28.72 -0.57 -14.13
C ALA A 16 -29.83 -0.19 -13.14
N LEU A 17 -31.00 -0.77 -13.32
CA LEU A 17 -32.02 -0.90 -12.31
C LEU A 17 -31.78 -2.16 -11.49
N LEU A 18 -31.89 -2.00 -10.16
CA LEU A 18 -32.25 -2.99 -9.14
C LEU A 18 -31.23 -4.04 -8.72
N ALA A 19 -30.74 -3.83 -7.51
CA ALA A 19 -31.03 -4.76 -6.42
C ALA A 19 -30.85 -4.06 -5.07
N VAL A 20 -31.91 -3.50 -4.54
CA VAL A 20 -32.03 -3.34 -3.09
C VAL A 20 -32.12 -4.74 -2.52
N ARG A 21 -30.98 -5.30 -2.13
CA ARG A 21 -30.92 -6.39 -1.16
C ARG A 21 -30.31 -5.82 0.09
N CYS A 22 -31.01 -6.03 1.19
CA CYS A 22 -30.62 -5.73 2.53
C CYS A 22 -29.10 -5.80 2.69
N ALA A 23 -28.46 -4.62 2.67
CA ALA A 23 -27.24 -4.46 3.41
C ALA A 23 -27.68 -4.69 4.86
N SER A 24 -27.39 -5.87 5.40
CA SER A 24 -27.14 -5.98 6.82
C SER A 24 -26.17 -4.83 7.07
N ASP A 25 -26.52 -3.93 7.97
CA ASP A 25 -25.61 -2.97 8.55
C ASP A 25 -24.29 -3.72 8.84
N VAL A 26 -23.36 -3.63 7.91
CA VAL A 26 -21.95 -3.70 8.24
C VAL A 26 -21.79 -2.41 9.01
N GLY A 27 -21.96 -2.52 10.32
CA GLY A 27 -21.89 -1.41 11.22
C GLY A 27 -20.67 -0.60 10.81
N SER A 28 -20.84 0.71 10.80
CA SER A 28 -19.77 1.66 10.98
C SER A 28 -19.12 1.36 12.34
N GLY A 29 -18.53 0.15 12.44
CA GLY A 29 -17.72 -0.28 13.55
C GLY A 29 -16.54 0.66 13.55
N GLU A 30 -16.33 1.31 14.64
CA GLU A 30 -15.11 2.03 14.94
C GLU A 30 -13.98 1.03 14.75
N ASP A 31 -13.32 1.06 13.58
CA ASP A 31 -12.23 0.14 13.22
C ASP A 31 -11.00 0.54 14.02
N ASP A 32 -10.83 -0.07 15.18
CA ASP A 32 -9.64 0.09 16.02
C ASP A 32 -8.48 -0.74 15.41
N LEU A 33 -7.68 -0.12 14.56
CA LEU A 33 -6.55 -0.77 13.89
C LEU A 33 -5.39 -1.10 14.84
N THR A 34 -4.91 -2.34 14.82
CA THR A 34 -3.68 -2.71 15.51
C THR A 34 -2.45 -2.30 14.73
N SER A 35 -1.56 -1.52 15.35
CA SER A 35 -0.28 -1.09 14.77
C SER A 35 0.84 -1.12 15.81
N ALA A 36 2.05 -1.49 15.40
CA ALA A 36 3.22 -1.46 16.27
C ALA A 36 3.64 -0.01 16.64
N THR A 37 3.72 0.87 15.66
CA THR A 37 4.28 2.23 15.81
C THR A 37 3.27 3.35 15.58
N GLY A 38 2.10 3.03 15.05
CA GLY A 38 0.99 3.93 14.81
C GLY A 38 -0.12 3.79 15.84
N SER A 39 -1.02 4.75 15.83
CA SER A 39 -2.31 4.69 16.51
C SER A 39 -3.38 5.16 15.54
N GLU A 40 -4.53 4.54 15.59
CA GLU A 40 -5.69 5.01 14.85
C GLU A 40 -6.21 6.32 15.44
N LYS A 41 -6.65 7.21 14.57
CA LYS A 41 -7.37 8.43 14.90
C LYS A 41 -8.41 8.73 13.85
N LYS A 42 -9.50 9.37 14.23
CA LYS A 42 -10.36 10.06 13.26
C LYS A 42 -9.73 11.40 12.93
N VAL A 43 -9.47 11.64 11.66
CA VAL A 43 -9.03 12.95 11.16
C VAL A 43 -10.21 13.70 10.57
N SER A 44 -10.31 15.01 10.82
CA SER A 44 -11.33 15.85 10.21
C SER A 44 -10.83 17.26 9.94
N TRP A 45 -11.35 17.88 8.89
CA TRP A 45 -11.10 19.29 8.57
C TRP A 45 -12.24 19.93 7.80
N GLN A 46 -12.20 21.25 7.72
CA GLN A 46 -13.04 22.02 6.85
C GLN A 46 -12.17 22.72 5.80
N ALA A 47 -12.69 22.79 4.57
CA ALA A 47 -12.04 23.48 3.46
C ALA A 47 -13.08 24.04 2.49
N PHE A 48 -12.61 24.59 1.39
CA PHE A 48 -13.46 25.09 0.32
C PHE A 48 -12.81 24.90 -1.04
N VAL A 49 -13.64 24.93 -2.07
CA VAL A 49 -13.21 25.01 -3.47
C VAL A 49 -13.97 26.15 -4.17
N TYR A 50 -13.43 26.65 -5.27
CA TYR A 50 -14.13 27.55 -6.19
C TYR A 50 -14.49 26.77 -7.46
N VAL A 51 -15.73 26.94 -7.91
CA VAL A 51 -16.24 26.35 -9.15
C VAL A 51 -17.03 27.41 -9.93
N PRO A 52 -17.21 27.25 -11.26
CA PRO A 52 -18.10 28.12 -12.03
C PRO A 52 -19.52 28.15 -11.43
N VAL A 53 -20.17 29.29 -11.51
CA VAL A 53 -21.57 29.44 -11.06
C VAL A 53 -22.47 28.44 -11.81
N GLY A 54 -23.33 27.76 -11.07
CA GLY A 54 -24.22 26.74 -11.65
C GLY A 54 -23.58 25.37 -11.91
N SER A 55 -22.36 25.13 -11.41
CA SER A 55 -21.73 23.84 -11.53
C SER A 55 -22.56 22.73 -10.88
N ALA A 56 -22.70 21.60 -11.59
CA ALA A 56 -23.35 20.40 -11.10
C ALA A 56 -22.56 19.76 -9.94
N ASP A 57 -23.25 19.00 -9.09
CA ASP A 57 -22.66 18.33 -7.92
C ASP A 57 -21.47 17.45 -8.28
N ALA A 58 -21.49 16.78 -9.42
CA ALA A 58 -20.37 15.94 -9.89
C ALA A 58 -19.09 16.75 -10.16
N VAL A 59 -19.22 17.99 -10.65
CA VAL A 59 -18.08 18.89 -10.88
C VAL A 59 -17.50 19.35 -9.53
N ILE A 60 -18.38 19.69 -8.60
CA ILE A 60 -18.01 20.09 -7.24
C ILE A 60 -17.30 18.93 -6.53
N ALA A 61 -17.91 17.73 -6.56
CA ALA A 61 -17.33 16.52 -5.98
C ALA A 61 -15.93 16.25 -6.50
N LYS A 62 -15.72 16.32 -7.82
CA LYS A 62 -14.41 16.10 -8.44
C LYS A 62 -13.36 17.12 -7.98
N ALA A 63 -13.73 18.38 -7.82
CA ALA A 63 -12.83 19.42 -7.32
C ALA A 63 -12.44 19.17 -5.86
N ILE A 64 -13.40 18.79 -5.03
CA ILE A 64 -13.19 18.43 -3.61
C ILE A 64 -12.33 17.19 -3.49
N GLN A 65 -12.62 16.13 -4.26
CA GLN A 65 -11.84 14.89 -4.27
C GLN A 65 -10.36 15.14 -4.61
N LYS A 66 -10.08 15.91 -5.66
CA LYS A 66 -8.71 16.27 -6.03
C LYS A 66 -7.99 16.97 -4.88
N GLN A 67 -8.68 17.89 -4.20
CA GLN A 67 -8.12 18.60 -3.06
C GLN A 67 -7.82 17.65 -1.89
N ILE A 68 -8.78 16.82 -1.49
CA ILE A 68 -8.62 15.85 -0.40
C ILE A 68 -7.51 14.85 -0.73
N LYS A 69 -7.48 14.32 -1.96
CA LYS A 69 -6.47 13.38 -2.40
C LYS A 69 -5.03 13.92 -2.19
N SER A 70 -4.82 15.23 -2.33
CA SER A 70 -3.52 15.85 -2.06
C SER A 70 -3.08 15.77 -0.59
N ALA A 71 -4.00 15.45 0.33
CA ALA A 71 -3.67 15.20 1.73
C ALA A 71 -2.75 13.98 1.91
N ILE A 72 -2.81 12.99 1.02
CA ILE A 72 -1.95 11.80 1.07
C ILE A 72 -0.47 12.20 1.04
N GLY A 73 -0.08 13.03 0.05
CA GLY A 73 1.29 13.56 0.00
C GLY A 73 1.60 14.53 1.15
N ALA A 74 0.64 15.43 1.46
CA ALA A 74 0.82 16.43 2.51
C ALA A 74 1.01 15.83 3.90
N PHE A 75 0.33 14.73 4.21
CA PHE A 75 0.43 14.04 5.50
C PHE A 75 1.65 13.13 5.63
N ARG A 76 2.32 12.79 4.53
CA ARG A 76 3.51 11.93 4.55
C ARG A 76 4.62 12.49 5.45
N GLY A 77 4.91 13.78 5.37
CA GLY A 77 5.93 14.43 6.20
C GLY A 77 5.64 14.36 7.71
N PRO A 78 4.41 14.63 8.17
CA PRO A 78 3.99 14.39 9.55
C PRO A 78 3.88 12.92 9.97
N GLU A 79 4.12 11.98 9.09
CA GLU A 79 3.97 10.53 9.30
C GLU A 79 2.52 10.14 9.68
N ILE A 80 1.60 10.50 8.80
CA ILE A 80 0.17 10.21 8.90
C ILE A 80 -0.29 9.54 7.61
N GLY A 81 -0.90 8.36 7.70
CA GLY A 81 -1.61 7.71 6.61
C GLY A 81 -3.10 7.94 6.75
N ILE A 82 -3.81 8.24 5.66
CA ILE A 82 -5.27 8.33 5.60
C ILE A 82 -5.82 7.17 4.78
N GLN A 83 -7.07 6.78 5.02
CA GLN A 83 -7.65 5.57 4.42
C GLN A 83 -8.27 5.82 3.05
N ASP A 84 -9.13 6.82 2.93
CA ASP A 84 -9.92 7.02 1.70
C ASP A 84 -9.19 7.87 0.66
N ARG A 85 -8.57 7.20 -0.31
CA ARG A 85 -7.86 7.83 -1.43
C ARG A 85 -8.74 8.76 -2.25
N ASP A 86 -9.92 8.31 -2.56
CA ASP A 86 -10.79 8.98 -3.53
C ASP A 86 -11.82 9.88 -2.84
N ALA A 87 -11.87 9.87 -1.52
CA ALA A 87 -12.82 10.62 -0.69
C ALA A 87 -14.30 10.36 -1.05
N LEU A 88 -14.58 9.23 -1.71
CA LEU A 88 -15.91 8.93 -2.24
C LEU A 88 -16.89 8.53 -1.14
N SER A 89 -16.43 7.69 -0.22
CA SER A 89 -17.24 7.16 0.88
C SER A 89 -17.53 8.23 1.95
N ASN A 90 -16.62 9.18 2.12
CA ASN A 90 -16.65 10.18 3.18
C ASN A 90 -17.11 11.58 2.72
N LEU A 91 -17.52 11.73 1.45
CA LEU A 91 -18.12 12.96 0.94
C LEU A 91 -19.62 12.99 1.17
N ASN A 92 -20.08 14.03 1.86
CA ASN A 92 -21.51 14.27 2.06
C ASN A 92 -21.94 15.56 1.32
N PRO A 93 -22.52 15.46 0.11
CA PRO A 93 -22.96 16.64 -0.68
C PRO A 93 -24.02 17.49 0.00
N THR A 94 -24.84 16.91 0.89
CA THR A 94 -25.90 17.65 1.60
C THR A 94 -25.35 18.63 2.63
N GLY A 95 -24.11 18.43 3.07
CA GLY A 95 -23.39 19.33 3.99
C GLY A 95 -22.63 20.46 3.30
N TRP A 96 -22.70 20.59 1.96
CA TRP A 96 -21.99 21.64 1.26
C TRP A 96 -22.71 23.00 1.37
N VAL A 97 -21.97 24.02 1.80
CA VAL A 97 -22.45 25.39 1.82
C VAL A 97 -21.95 26.10 0.57
N ARG A 98 -22.90 26.62 -0.25
CA ARG A 98 -22.63 27.28 -1.52
C ARG A 98 -22.91 28.77 -1.43
N GLU A 99 -21.95 29.56 -1.85
CA GLU A 99 -22.03 31.01 -1.84
C GLU A 99 -21.45 31.55 -3.15
N ASP A 100 -22.21 32.34 -3.89
CA ASP A 100 -21.68 33.05 -5.05
C ASP A 100 -20.86 34.26 -4.61
N VAL A 101 -19.65 34.37 -5.13
CA VAL A 101 -18.70 35.43 -4.81
C VAL A 101 -18.26 36.15 -6.09
N ASP A 102 -18.18 37.48 -6.01
CA ASP A 102 -17.67 38.32 -7.09
C ASP A 102 -16.12 38.24 -7.10
N VAL A 103 -15.56 37.99 -8.27
CA VAL A 103 -14.09 38.00 -8.46
C VAL A 103 -13.65 39.40 -8.84
N ILE A 104 -12.84 40.02 -8.00
CA ILE A 104 -12.37 41.42 -8.19
C ILE A 104 -10.96 41.37 -8.80
N ASP A 105 -10.83 41.89 -10.01
CA ASP A 105 -9.53 42.10 -10.66
C ASP A 105 -9.14 43.57 -10.55
N ALA A 106 -8.18 43.89 -9.68
CA ALA A 106 -7.71 45.26 -9.49
C ALA A 106 -7.09 45.86 -10.77
N ALA A 107 -6.58 45.02 -11.68
CA ALA A 107 -6.04 45.47 -12.97
C ALA A 107 -7.13 45.72 -14.02
N ASN A 108 -8.34 45.17 -13.83
CA ASN A 108 -9.49 45.35 -14.72
C ASN A 108 -10.79 45.43 -13.90
N PRO A 109 -11.07 46.55 -13.23
CA PRO A 109 -12.23 46.68 -12.35
C PRO A 109 -13.59 46.54 -13.04
N THR A 110 -13.62 46.68 -14.36
CA THR A 110 -14.85 46.54 -15.16
C THR A 110 -15.16 45.06 -15.51
N ALA A 111 -14.20 44.17 -15.40
CA ALA A 111 -14.42 42.76 -15.60
C ALA A 111 -15.28 42.19 -14.47
N LYS A 112 -16.45 41.65 -14.85
CA LYS A 112 -17.37 41.01 -13.88
C LYS A 112 -17.25 39.51 -14.05
N ALA A 113 -16.64 38.84 -13.08
CA ALA A 113 -16.60 37.38 -12.99
C ALA A 113 -17.19 36.94 -11.65
N LYS A 114 -17.88 35.81 -11.65
CA LYS A 114 -18.41 35.18 -10.44
C LYS A 114 -18.00 33.74 -10.38
N LEU A 115 -17.78 33.27 -9.16
CA LEU A 115 -17.57 31.87 -8.84
C LEU A 115 -18.49 31.46 -7.70
N THR A 116 -18.80 30.19 -7.61
CA THR A 116 -19.43 29.62 -6.42
C THR A 116 -18.33 29.09 -5.51
N ARG A 117 -18.23 29.62 -4.30
CA ARG A 117 -17.44 29.08 -3.21
C ARG A 117 -18.23 27.96 -2.55
N VAL A 118 -17.68 26.73 -2.55
CA VAL A 118 -18.30 25.58 -1.89
C VAL A 118 -17.45 25.21 -0.70
N ARG A 119 -18.00 25.43 0.51
CA ARG A 119 -17.38 24.95 1.75
C ARG A 119 -17.85 23.55 2.05
N TYR A 120 -16.94 22.70 2.52
CA TYR A 120 -17.22 21.32 2.88
C TYR A 120 -16.48 20.91 4.15
N SER A 121 -17.02 19.90 4.82
CA SER A 121 -16.33 19.16 5.88
C SER A 121 -15.95 17.80 5.38
N TYR A 122 -14.80 17.30 5.82
CA TYR A 122 -14.32 15.97 5.51
C TYR A 122 -13.84 15.30 6.79
N SER A 123 -14.06 13.98 6.88
CA SER A 123 -13.52 13.13 7.94
C SER A 123 -13.08 11.81 7.35
N ASP A 124 -12.07 11.19 7.98
CA ASP A 124 -11.48 9.94 7.52
C ASP A 124 -10.85 9.20 8.70
N THR A 125 -10.54 7.93 8.49
CA THR A 125 -9.67 7.15 9.38
C THR A 125 -8.21 7.44 9.04
N ALA A 126 -7.40 7.65 10.06
CA ALA A 126 -5.98 7.90 9.91
C ALA A 126 -5.15 7.02 10.85
N ILE A 127 -4.00 6.55 10.36
CA ILE A 127 -2.94 5.97 11.19
C ILE A 127 -1.91 7.06 11.43
N VAL A 128 -1.68 7.40 12.68
CA VAL A 128 -0.77 8.47 13.09
C VAL A 128 0.37 7.88 13.91
N ARG A 129 1.61 8.25 13.61
CA ARG A 129 2.77 7.79 14.40
C ARG A 129 2.56 8.08 15.90
N LYS A 130 2.76 7.09 16.78
CA LYS A 130 2.55 7.21 18.25
C LYS A 130 3.28 8.40 18.88
N LYS A 131 4.45 8.77 18.33
CA LYS A 131 5.20 9.97 18.78
C LYS A 131 4.52 11.29 18.41
N ASN A 132 3.60 11.31 17.45
CA ASN A 132 2.88 12.51 17.01
C ASN A 132 1.60 12.64 17.84
N THR A 133 1.69 13.38 18.93
CA THR A 133 0.59 13.58 19.90
C THR A 133 -0.21 14.85 19.63
N ALA A 134 0.12 15.64 18.62
CA ALA A 134 -0.58 16.88 18.31
C ALA A 134 -2.07 16.61 18.03
N PRO A 135 -2.99 17.31 18.72
CA PRO A 135 -4.43 17.13 18.51
C PRO A 135 -4.91 17.77 17.20
N GLU A 136 -4.12 18.67 16.64
CA GLU A 136 -4.38 19.29 15.35
C GLU A 136 -3.09 19.68 14.64
N GLN A 137 -3.17 19.78 13.30
CA GLN A 137 -2.07 20.25 12.46
C GLN A 137 -2.60 21.16 11.36
N GLN A 138 -1.84 22.22 11.07
CA GLN A 138 -2.10 23.08 9.91
C GLN A 138 -1.33 22.53 8.71
N ILE A 139 -2.06 22.20 7.65
CA ILE A 139 -1.51 21.54 6.47
C ILE A 139 -2.02 22.26 5.21
N PRO A 140 -1.13 22.75 4.33
CA PRO A 140 -1.55 23.27 3.03
C PRO A 140 -1.88 22.08 2.12
N LEU A 141 -3.10 22.07 1.59
CA LEU A 141 -3.54 21.15 0.53
C LEU A 141 -3.45 21.84 -0.83
N LEU A 142 -3.35 21.07 -1.89
CA LEU A 142 -3.47 21.59 -3.25
C LEU A 142 -4.90 22.06 -3.49
N PHE A 143 -5.05 23.18 -4.20
CA PHE A 143 -6.36 23.81 -4.38
C PHE A 143 -7.01 23.50 -5.73
N GLY A 144 -8.25 23.06 -5.69
CA GLY A 144 -9.09 22.87 -6.87
C GLY A 144 -8.47 21.98 -7.95
N ASP A 145 -8.50 22.42 -9.19
CA ASP A 145 -7.88 21.70 -10.31
C ASP A 145 -6.39 22.05 -10.44
N TYR A 146 -5.58 21.55 -9.50
CA TYR A 146 -4.14 21.74 -9.49
C TYR A 146 -3.44 21.12 -10.72
N VAL A 147 -4.09 20.19 -11.42
CA VAL A 147 -3.54 19.57 -12.63
C VAL A 147 -3.25 20.61 -13.71
N ALA A 148 -4.16 21.58 -13.87
CA ALA A 148 -3.95 22.70 -14.81
C ALA A 148 -2.82 23.65 -14.37
N LYS A 149 -2.41 23.59 -13.11
CA LYS A 149 -1.43 24.51 -12.49
C LYS A 149 -0.10 23.80 -12.17
N ILE A 150 0.11 22.59 -12.68
CA ILE A 150 1.25 21.74 -12.34
C ILE A 150 2.60 22.44 -12.55
N ALA A 151 2.74 23.28 -13.58
CA ALA A 151 3.96 24.00 -13.87
C ALA A 151 4.39 24.99 -12.77
N ALA A 152 3.41 25.53 -12.02
CA ALA A 152 3.66 26.42 -10.89
C ALA A 152 3.87 25.67 -9.57
N ILE A 153 3.27 24.51 -9.43
CA ILE A 153 3.23 23.74 -8.16
C ILE A 153 4.38 22.74 -8.07
N LYS A 154 4.66 22.01 -9.15
CA LYS A 154 5.65 20.93 -9.14
C LYS A 154 7.06 21.38 -8.77
N PRO A 155 7.66 22.43 -9.39
CA PRO A 155 9.05 22.79 -9.10
C PRO A 155 9.30 23.10 -7.62
N PRO A 156 8.44 23.84 -6.89
CA PRO A 156 8.66 24.08 -5.48
C PRO A 156 8.20 22.96 -4.56
N CYS A 157 7.22 22.12 -4.95
CA CYS A 157 6.46 21.30 -4.00
C CYS A 157 6.46 19.79 -4.28
N SER A 158 7.21 19.32 -5.29
CA SER A 158 7.36 17.88 -5.50
C SER A 158 8.72 17.38 -5.02
N ASP A 159 8.74 16.23 -4.40
CA ASP A 159 9.95 15.49 -4.07
C ASP A 159 10.52 14.72 -5.28
N ASP A 160 9.74 14.58 -6.34
CA ASP A 160 10.15 13.99 -7.62
C ASP A 160 9.84 14.93 -8.80
N GLN A 161 10.89 15.45 -9.45
CA GLN A 161 10.75 16.36 -10.59
C GLN A 161 10.26 15.68 -11.87
N LYS A 162 10.23 14.34 -11.92
CA LYS A 162 9.61 13.58 -13.02
C LYS A 162 8.10 13.41 -12.84
N THR A 163 7.55 13.83 -11.70
CA THR A 163 6.12 13.74 -11.39
C THR A 163 5.25 14.31 -12.50
N GLU A 164 4.28 13.55 -12.93
CA GLU A 164 3.24 13.99 -13.85
C GLU A 164 2.08 14.68 -13.10
N ALA A 165 1.24 15.38 -13.83
CA ALA A 165 0.19 16.20 -13.24
C ALA A 165 -0.85 15.37 -12.46
N ASP A 166 -1.17 14.18 -12.93
CA ASP A 166 -2.14 13.26 -12.32
C ASP A 166 -1.61 12.52 -11.09
N SER A 167 -0.27 12.43 -10.93
CA SER A 167 0.39 11.84 -9.76
C SER A 167 0.88 12.87 -8.74
N MET A 168 0.69 14.17 -9.01
CA MET A 168 1.15 15.25 -8.11
C MET A 168 0.62 15.13 -6.69
N TRP A 169 -0.59 14.64 -6.51
CA TRP A 169 -1.20 14.41 -5.19
C TRP A 169 -0.37 13.48 -4.29
N TYR A 170 0.33 12.52 -4.88
CA TYR A 170 1.19 11.58 -4.17
C TYR A 170 2.58 12.17 -3.87
N HIS A 171 3.17 12.89 -4.83
CA HIS A 171 4.49 13.50 -4.72
C HIS A 171 4.49 14.87 -4.05
N TYR A 172 3.30 15.38 -3.69
CA TYR A 172 3.14 16.66 -3.03
C TYR A 172 3.79 16.65 -1.64
N THR A 173 4.79 17.51 -1.45
CA THR A 173 5.61 17.57 -0.23
C THR A 173 5.67 19.01 0.30
N PRO A 174 4.63 19.50 0.98
CA PRO A 174 4.59 20.88 1.50
C PRO A 174 5.64 21.19 2.57
N GLN A 175 6.34 20.17 3.07
CA GLN A 175 7.44 20.33 4.05
C GLN A 175 8.73 20.88 3.41
N LEU A 176 8.90 20.79 2.09
CA LEU A 176 10.03 21.38 1.39
C LEU A 176 10.11 22.90 1.64
N ALA A 177 11.32 23.41 1.86
CA ALA A 177 11.52 24.83 2.12
C ALA A 177 11.01 25.71 0.97
N SER A 178 11.22 25.26 -0.28
CA SER A 178 10.69 25.89 -1.49
C SER A 178 9.17 25.95 -1.52
N CYS A 179 8.50 24.86 -1.11
CA CYS A 179 7.05 24.81 -1.08
C CYS A 179 6.46 25.71 0.03
N LYS A 180 7.08 25.69 1.22
CA LYS A 180 6.70 26.62 2.31
C LYS A 180 6.81 28.07 1.88
N LYS A 181 7.89 28.42 1.15
CA LYS A 181 8.07 29.76 0.61
C LYS A 181 6.98 30.10 -0.43
N ALA A 182 6.72 29.21 -1.40
CA ALA A 182 5.69 29.41 -2.42
C ALA A 182 4.31 29.61 -1.80
N PHE A 183 3.95 28.84 -0.77
CA PHE A 183 2.72 29.01 -0.01
C PHE A 183 2.67 30.35 0.72
N ALA A 184 3.74 30.75 1.42
CA ALA A 184 3.78 32.02 2.15
C ALA A 184 3.67 33.21 1.19
N ASP A 185 4.37 33.18 0.05
CA ASP A 185 4.31 34.22 -0.98
C ASP A 185 2.90 34.34 -1.57
N GLU A 186 2.22 33.21 -1.82
CA GLU A 186 0.84 33.20 -2.30
C GLU A 186 -0.12 33.81 -1.28
N VAL A 187 -0.03 33.41 -0.01
CA VAL A 187 -0.84 33.97 1.08
C VAL A 187 -0.64 35.48 1.21
N ALA A 188 0.59 35.95 1.12
CA ALA A 188 0.90 37.39 1.17
C ALA A 188 0.25 38.15 0.00
N LYS A 189 0.31 37.62 -1.23
CA LYS A 189 -0.34 38.22 -2.42
C LYS A 189 -1.85 38.25 -2.28
N ILE A 190 -2.46 37.16 -1.80
CA ILE A 190 -3.93 37.12 -1.59
C ILE A 190 -4.34 38.15 -0.54
N ASN A 191 -3.64 38.19 0.59
CA ASN A 191 -3.97 39.17 1.66
C ASN A 191 -3.84 40.61 1.19
N ALA A 192 -2.80 40.92 0.42
CA ALA A 192 -2.62 42.28 -0.14
C ALA A 192 -3.73 42.65 -1.12
N ALA A 193 -4.09 41.74 -2.04
CA ALA A 193 -5.12 41.98 -3.05
C ALA A 193 -6.55 41.95 -2.48
N SER A 194 -6.79 41.30 -1.35
CA SER A 194 -8.08 41.20 -0.69
C SER A 194 -8.35 42.37 0.27
N LYS A 195 -7.38 43.26 0.44
CA LYS A 195 -7.54 44.41 1.36
C LYS A 195 -8.70 45.32 0.93
N GLY A 196 -9.67 45.50 1.82
CA GLY A 196 -10.88 46.33 1.57
C GLY A 196 -12.02 45.59 0.86
N LEU A 197 -11.88 44.34 0.49
CA LEU A 197 -12.96 43.51 -0.04
C LEU A 197 -13.84 42.98 1.10
N ASP A 198 -15.13 42.79 0.81
CA ASP A 198 -16.02 42.02 1.70
C ASP A 198 -15.79 40.50 1.50
N PRO A 199 -15.15 39.79 2.45
CA PRO A 199 -14.79 38.37 2.26
C PRO A 199 -16.00 37.45 2.17
N THR A 200 -17.21 37.92 2.50
CA THR A 200 -18.44 37.13 2.35
C THR A 200 -18.96 37.14 0.91
N ARG A 201 -18.68 38.18 0.15
CA ARG A 201 -19.24 38.41 -1.20
C ARG A 201 -18.19 38.61 -2.29
N GLN A 202 -16.97 38.91 -1.91
CA GLN A 202 -15.91 39.30 -2.84
C GLN A 202 -14.61 38.52 -2.57
N ILE A 203 -13.93 38.18 -3.63
CA ILE A 203 -12.58 37.59 -3.56
C ILE A 203 -11.68 38.29 -4.58
N ALA A 204 -10.41 38.43 -4.27
CA ALA A 204 -9.45 38.91 -5.25
C ALA A 204 -9.23 37.84 -6.33
N LYS A 205 -8.92 38.23 -7.56
CA LYS A 205 -8.61 37.31 -8.66
C LYS A 205 -7.49 36.34 -8.31
N VAL A 206 -6.43 36.81 -7.64
CA VAL A 206 -5.34 35.96 -7.17
C VAL A 206 -5.80 34.91 -6.14
N ASP A 207 -6.89 35.17 -5.41
CA ASP A 207 -7.51 34.20 -4.52
C ASP A 207 -8.30 33.11 -5.30
N ALA A 208 -9.01 33.54 -6.35
CA ALA A 208 -9.67 32.60 -7.27
C ALA A 208 -8.68 31.64 -7.98
N GLU A 209 -7.46 32.12 -8.22
CA GLU A 209 -6.39 31.44 -8.94
C GLU A 209 -5.38 30.74 -8.02
N ARG A 210 -5.63 30.68 -6.71
CA ARG A 210 -4.72 30.10 -5.71
C ARG A 210 -4.32 28.66 -6.01
N ASN A 211 -3.11 28.28 -5.56
CA ASN A 211 -2.59 26.92 -5.68
C ASN A 211 -2.82 26.10 -4.41
N PHE A 212 -2.94 26.77 -3.26
CA PHE A 212 -2.99 26.11 -1.96
C PHE A 212 -4.17 26.57 -1.11
N VAL A 213 -4.64 25.70 -0.25
CA VAL A 213 -5.56 26.03 0.85
C VAL A 213 -5.00 25.47 2.16
N LEU A 214 -4.93 26.31 3.19
CA LEU A 214 -4.54 25.87 4.52
C LEU A 214 -5.75 25.23 5.22
N VAL A 215 -5.60 23.97 5.61
CA VAL A 215 -6.59 23.28 6.44
C VAL A 215 -6.05 23.07 7.83
N ARG A 216 -6.94 23.04 8.81
CA ARG A 216 -6.67 22.66 10.19
C ARG A 216 -7.21 21.25 10.38
N ALA A 217 -6.34 20.26 10.25
CA ALA A 217 -6.68 18.86 10.46
C ALA A 217 -6.72 18.58 11.97
N LYS A 218 -7.85 18.12 12.48
CA LYS A 218 -8.07 17.73 13.87
C LYS A 218 -8.00 16.23 13.98
N PHE A 219 -7.31 15.71 15.00
CA PHE A 219 -7.13 14.29 15.24
C PHE A 219 -7.82 13.91 16.56
N THR A 220 -8.87 13.13 16.45
CA THR A 220 -9.58 12.57 17.61
C THR A 220 -9.08 11.16 17.85
N ALA A 221 -8.62 10.87 19.06
CA ALA A 221 -8.19 9.54 19.43
C ALA A 221 -9.36 8.55 19.40
N VAL A 222 -9.10 7.38 18.86
CA VAL A 222 -9.97 6.21 18.93
C VAL A 222 -9.51 5.36 20.13
N LYS A 223 -10.39 4.58 20.71
CA LYS A 223 -10.03 3.67 21.80
C LYS A 223 -9.05 2.62 21.27
N ALA A 224 -7.95 2.41 21.99
CA ALA A 224 -6.99 1.39 21.60
C ALA A 224 -7.65 -0.01 21.60
N PRO A 225 -7.41 -0.81 20.55
CA PRO A 225 -8.00 -2.15 20.47
C PRO A 225 -7.47 -3.05 21.58
N PRO A 226 -8.24 -4.05 22.00
CA PRO A 226 -7.71 -5.12 22.84
C PRO A 226 -6.62 -5.89 22.10
N VAL A 227 -5.77 -6.60 22.86
CA VAL A 227 -4.75 -7.46 22.23
C VAL A 227 -5.46 -8.54 21.42
N LYS A 228 -5.17 -8.58 20.10
CA LYS A 228 -5.71 -9.52 19.15
C LYS A 228 -4.62 -10.38 18.53
N TYR A 229 -4.99 -11.55 18.08
CA TYR A 229 -4.12 -12.56 17.51
C TYR A 229 -4.64 -12.95 16.14
N PRO A 230 -3.77 -13.34 15.18
CA PRO A 230 -4.22 -14.13 14.04
C PRO A 230 -4.98 -15.37 14.51
N GLU A 231 -5.96 -15.82 13.75
CA GLU A 231 -6.69 -17.06 14.03
C GLU A 231 -5.81 -18.28 13.69
N TYR A 232 -4.77 -18.48 14.51
CA TYR A 232 -3.75 -19.54 14.27
C TYR A 232 -4.34 -20.94 14.18
N ASP A 233 -5.36 -21.25 14.96
CA ASP A 233 -6.04 -22.52 14.91
C ASP A 233 -6.70 -22.74 13.54
N LYS A 234 -7.32 -21.72 12.96
CA LYS A 234 -7.90 -21.79 11.61
C LYS A 234 -6.81 -21.88 10.54
N LEU A 235 -5.72 -21.10 10.67
CA LEU A 235 -4.57 -21.18 9.76
C LEU A 235 -3.97 -22.60 9.73
N TRP A 236 -3.77 -23.20 10.88
CA TRP A 236 -3.25 -24.56 11.01
C TRP A 236 -4.32 -25.65 10.92
N GLY A 237 -5.52 -25.29 10.43
CA GLY A 237 -6.58 -26.21 10.05
C GLY A 237 -7.22 -26.97 11.21
N ALA A 238 -7.30 -26.39 12.40
CA ALA A 238 -8.03 -27.00 13.50
C ALA A 238 -9.48 -27.32 13.11
N GLY A 239 -9.95 -28.52 13.47
CA GLY A 239 -11.30 -28.96 13.14
C GLY A 239 -11.53 -29.34 11.67
N THR A 240 -10.49 -29.37 10.84
CA THR A 240 -10.55 -29.77 9.43
C THR A 240 -9.61 -30.94 9.16
N ASP A 241 -9.69 -31.56 7.99
CA ASP A 241 -8.78 -32.60 7.49
C ASP A 241 -7.57 -32.03 6.71
N ARG A 242 -7.44 -30.71 6.65
CA ARG A 242 -6.32 -30.05 5.95
C ARG A 242 -4.98 -30.48 6.50
N THR A 243 -4.06 -30.80 5.61
CA THR A 243 -2.69 -31.24 5.92
C THR A 243 -1.63 -30.21 5.47
N MET A 244 -2.06 -29.07 4.96
CA MET A 244 -1.16 -28.07 4.38
C MET A 244 -1.61 -26.65 4.80
N LEU A 245 -0.62 -25.83 5.15
CA LEU A 245 -0.74 -24.37 5.20
C LEU A 245 -0.02 -23.82 3.98
N VAL A 246 -0.71 -23.06 3.14
CA VAL A 246 -0.17 -22.57 1.87
C VAL A 246 0.02 -21.04 1.95
N ALA A 247 1.25 -20.61 1.75
CA ALA A 247 1.61 -19.21 1.64
C ALA A 247 2.03 -18.86 0.21
N TYR A 248 1.54 -17.75 -0.30
CA TYR A 248 1.97 -17.17 -1.58
C TYR A 248 2.70 -15.87 -1.34
N ALA A 249 3.85 -15.69 -1.98
CA ALA A 249 4.64 -14.47 -1.89
C ALA A 249 4.99 -13.95 -3.29
N PHE A 250 4.55 -12.73 -3.58
CA PHE A 250 4.82 -12.03 -4.84
C PHE A 250 5.79 -10.89 -4.64
N PHE A 251 6.78 -10.82 -5.53
CA PHE A 251 7.73 -9.72 -5.63
C PHE A 251 7.70 -9.18 -7.06
N GLY A 252 7.25 -7.95 -7.23
CA GLY A 252 7.19 -7.32 -8.55
C GLY A 252 8.54 -6.76 -8.99
N VAL A 253 8.79 -6.73 -10.29
CA VAL A 253 9.98 -6.07 -10.87
C VAL A 253 9.87 -4.56 -10.67
N ASP A 254 10.94 -3.93 -10.17
CA ASP A 254 10.98 -2.49 -9.87
C ASP A 254 11.39 -1.64 -11.09
N ASN A 255 12.41 -2.06 -11.84
CA ASN A 255 13.05 -1.26 -12.88
C ASN A 255 12.93 -1.84 -14.29
N ASP A 256 11.96 -2.69 -14.57
CA ASP A 256 11.78 -3.37 -15.86
C ASP A 256 13.00 -4.19 -16.34
N VAL A 257 13.87 -4.59 -15.42
CA VAL A 257 15.05 -5.40 -15.71
C VAL A 257 15.10 -6.67 -14.87
N GLN A 258 15.48 -7.77 -15.49
CA GLN A 258 15.64 -9.06 -14.80
C GLN A 258 17.12 -9.31 -14.49
N ASP A 259 17.69 -8.48 -13.62
CA ASP A 259 19.06 -8.64 -13.16
C ASP A 259 19.22 -8.09 -11.72
N PRO A 260 20.42 -8.24 -11.10
CA PRO A 260 20.65 -7.79 -9.72
C PRO A 260 20.62 -6.27 -9.50
N SER A 261 20.45 -5.45 -10.54
CA SER A 261 20.19 -4.02 -10.39
C SER A 261 18.73 -3.74 -10.02
N ASP A 262 17.84 -4.70 -10.28
CA ASP A 262 16.49 -4.65 -9.76
C ASP A 262 16.47 -4.93 -8.26
N VAL A 263 16.11 -3.94 -7.48
CA VAL A 263 16.13 -4.03 -6.03
C VAL A 263 15.11 -5.05 -5.49
N SER A 264 14.01 -5.26 -6.20
CA SER A 264 13.01 -6.25 -5.83
C SER A 264 13.51 -7.68 -5.97
N ALA A 265 14.36 -7.96 -6.99
CA ALA A 265 15.05 -9.23 -7.09
C ALA A 265 15.91 -9.50 -5.84
N VAL A 266 16.71 -8.51 -5.44
CA VAL A 266 17.56 -8.61 -4.23
C VAL A 266 16.70 -8.85 -2.98
N GLU A 267 15.58 -8.18 -2.87
CA GLU A 267 14.68 -8.34 -1.72
C GLU A 267 13.93 -9.68 -1.73
N HIS A 268 13.61 -10.26 -2.90
CA HIS A 268 13.11 -11.62 -3.00
C HIS A 268 14.12 -12.65 -2.45
N PHE A 269 15.39 -12.54 -2.87
CA PHE A 269 16.44 -13.43 -2.31
C PHE A 269 16.69 -13.18 -0.82
N ARG A 270 16.57 -11.94 -0.35
CA ARG A 270 16.65 -11.61 1.08
C ARG A 270 15.50 -12.24 1.87
N PHE A 271 14.29 -12.20 1.35
CA PHE A 271 13.12 -12.86 1.92
C PHE A 271 13.37 -14.36 2.07
N LEU A 272 13.78 -15.04 1.01
CA LEU A 272 14.05 -16.48 1.03
C LEU A 272 15.21 -16.83 1.98
N ARG A 273 16.29 -16.05 1.96
CA ARG A 273 17.42 -16.24 2.89
C ARG A 273 17.00 -16.14 4.34
N THR A 274 16.16 -15.17 4.68
CA THR A 274 15.66 -14.96 6.05
C THR A 274 14.80 -16.14 6.49
N LEU A 275 13.94 -16.66 5.60
CA LEU A 275 13.13 -17.84 5.87
C LEU A 275 14.00 -19.09 6.07
N LEU A 276 15.00 -19.32 5.23
CA LEU A 276 15.89 -20.47 5.34
C LEU A 276 16.79 -20.40 6.57
N ALA A 277 17.16 -19.22 7.02
CA ALA A 277 17.85 -19.07 8.31
C ALA A 277 16.96 -19.51 9.50
N ARG A 278 15.65 -19.29 9.41
CA ARG A 278 14.67 -19.75 10.42
C ARG A 278 14.30 -21.21 10.25
N TYR A 279 14.20 -21.69 9.00
CA TYR A 279 13.75 -23.02 8.62
C TYR A 279 14.78 -23.73 7.72
N PRO A 280 15.92 -24.17 8.26
CA PRO A 280 17.03 -24.69 7.45
C PRO A 280 16.70 -26.02 6.74
N THR A 281 15.64 -26.71 7.15
CA THR A 281 15.15 -27.95 6.52
C THR A 281 14.12 -27.71 5.42
N MET A 282 13.67 -26.45 5.21
CA MET A 282 12.79 -26.10 4.10
C MET A 282 13.51 -26.32 2.76
N LYS A 283 12.84 -26.96 1.82
CA LYS A 283 13.44 -27.37 0.53
C LYS A 283 12.58 -26.94 -0.64
N VAL A 284 13.23 -26.61 -1.75
CA VAL A 284 12.57 -26.49 -3.05
C VAL A 284 12.14 -27.89 -3.51
N THR A 285 10.86 -28.04 -3.80
CA THR A 285 10.30 -29.31 -4.29
C THR A 285 9.91 -29.24 -5.77
N LYS A 286 9.60 -28.04 -6.27
CA LYS A 286 9.15 -27.82 -7.64
C LYS A 286 9.41 -26.39 -8.07
N THR A 287 9.58 -26.19 -9.39
CA THR A 287 9.47 -24.87 -10.04
C THR A 287 8.54 -24.96 -11.23
N GLU A 288 7.85 -23.87 -11.55
CA GLU A 288 6.98 -23.73 -12.72
C GLU A 288 7.27 -22.41 -13.45
N PRO A 289 7.83 -22.44 -14.68
CA PRO A 289 8.36 -23.60 -15.44
C PRO A 289 9.48 -24.32 -14.73
N GLN A 290 9.68 -25.60 -15.06
CA GLN A 290 10.67 -26.45 -14.37
C GLN A 290 12.10 -25.93 -14.54
N ALA A 291 12.82 -25.75 -13.44
CA ALA A 291 14.22 -25.35 -13.38
C ALA A 291 14.80 -25.56 -11.97
N LEU A 292 15.00 -26.80 -11.56
CA LEU A 292 15.44 -27.10 -10.18
C LEU A 292 16.95 -26.98 -9.95
N LEU A 293 17.78 -27.08 -11.01
CA LEU A 293 19.23 -27.06 -10.86
C LEU A 293 19.77 -25.61 -10.88
N LEU A 294 20.67 -25.32 -9.96
CA LEU A 294 21.42 -24.07 -9.87
C LEU A 294 22.80 -24.25 -10.51
N ASP A 295 22.78 -24.57 -11.80
CA ASP A 295 23.96 -24.73 -12.64
C ASP A 295 24.43 -23.42 -13.21
N PHE A 296 25.69 -23.09 -12.98
CA PHE A 296 26.30 -21.88 -13.48
C PHE A 296 27.52 -22.19 -14.33
N ASP A 297 27.68 -21.47 -15.44
CA ASP A 297 28.86 -21.63 -16.30
C ASP A 297 30.04 -20.83 -15.74
N LEU A 298 31.13 -21.55 -15.45
CA LEU A 298 32.40 -20.98 -15.03
C LEU A 298 33.53 -21.43 -15.95
N ALA A 299 34.62 -20.67 -15.95
CA ALA A 299 35.85 -21.12 -16.61
C ALA A 299 36.33 -22.44 -15.98
N GLY A 300 36.23 -23.53 -16.71
CA GLY A 300 36.58 -24.88 -16.22
C GLY A 300 35.39 -25.84 -16.04
N GLY A 301 34.16 -25.39 -16.32
CA GLY A 301 32.99 -26.28 -16.30
C GLY A 301 31.77 -25.73 -15.54
N LYS A 302 30.81 -26.60 -15.34
CA LYS A 302 29.59 -26.31 -14.57
C LYS A 302 29.89 -26.22 -13.08
N TYR A 303 29.34 -25.21 -12.43
CA TYR A 303 29.33 -25.07 -10.98
C TYR A 303 27.89 -25.19 -10.47
N VAL A 304 27.64 -26.18 -9.63
CA VAL A 304 26.35 -26.36 -8.97
C VAL A 304 26.39 -25.63 -7.63
N ALA A 305 25.62 -24.54 -7.52
CA ALA A 305 25.56 -23.78 -6.28
C ALA A 305 24.47 -24.29 -5.35
N THR A 306 24.70 -24.14 -4.05
CA THR A 306 23.65 -24.23 -3.05
C THR A 306 22.79 -22.96 -3.10
N PHE A 307 21.54 -23.06 -2.68
CA PHE A 307 20.68 -21.87 -2.63
C PHE A 307 21.22 -20.80 -1.66
N ALA A 308 21.85 -21.22 -0.57
CA ALA A 308 22.47 -20.30 0.39
C ALA A 308 23.61 -19.47 -0.25
N GLU A 309 24.44 -20.11 -1.08
CA GLU A 309 25.48 -19.40 -1.84
C GLU A 309 24.88 -18.38 -2.79
N VAL A 310 23.84 -18.79 -3.54
CA VAL A 310 23.13 -17.90 -4.46
C VAL A 310 22.53 -16.69 -3.73
N CYS A 311 21.91 -16.89 -2.58
CA CYS A 311 21.44 -15.78 -1.75
C CYS A 311 22.57 -14.84 -1.33
N ASN A 312 23.73 -15.36 -0.96
CA ASN A 312 24.88 -14.51 -0.59
C ASN A 312 25.41 -13.73 -1.80
N TRP A 313 25.47 -14.35 -2.97
CA TRP A 313 25.88 -13.65 -4.20
C TRP A 313 24.94 -12.47 -4.51
N VAL A 314 23.64 -12.73 -4.49
CA VAL A 314 22.64 -11.71 -4.89
C VAL A 314 22.52 -10.62 -3.83
N VAL A 315 22.41 -10.99 -2.55
CA VAL A 315 22.09 -10.05 -1.47
C VAL A 315 23.32 -9.29 -0.96
N ASP A 316 24.44 -10.00 -0.76
CA ASP A 316 25.64 -9.44 -0.11
C ASP A 316 26.79 -9.17 -1.10
N ASN A 317 26.62 -9.55 -2.37
CA ASN A 317 27.70 -9.54 -3.36
C ASN A 317 28.96 -10.27 -2.86
N GLY A 318 28.78 -11.39 -2.18
CA GLY A 318 29.84 -12.13 -1.50
C GLY A 318 29.67 -13.64 -1.56
N GLY A 319 30.67 -14.39 -1.04
CA GLY A 319 30.60 -15.84 -0.95
C GLY A 319 30.74 -16.58 -2.29
N PHE A 320 31.32 -15.93 -3.29
CA PHE A 320 31.52 -16.53 -4.63
C PHE A 320 32.53 -17.69 -4.59
N PRO A 321 32.41 -18.69 -5.49
CA PRO A 321 33.41 -19.74 -5.64
C PRO A 321 34.75 -19.13 -6.07
N ALA A 322 35.86 -19.79 -5.70
CA ALA A 322 37.21 -19.31 -6.02
C ALA A 322 37.45 -19.11 -7.54
N ALA A 323 36.75 -19.92 -8.37
CA ALA A 323 36.81 -19.79 -9.82
C ALA A 323 36.19 -18.47 -10.34
N ALA A 324 35.35 -17.81 -9.58
CA ALA A 324 34.81 -16.48 -9.89
C ALA A 324 35.82 -15.39 -9.47
N ASN A 325 36.98 -15.36 -10.11
CA ASN A 325 38.16 -14.57 -9.75
C ASN A 325 38.15 -13.11 -10.27
N SER A 326 37.14 -12.70 -11.03
CA SER A 326 36.98 -11.34 -11.53
C SER A 326 35.61 -10.78 -11.18
N GLN A 327 35.50 -9.42 -11.13
CA GLN A 327 34.21 -8.76 -10.90
C GLN A 327 33.19 -9.10 -12.00
N ALA A 328 33.64 -9.14 -13.26
CA ALA A 328 32.77 -9.51 -14.38
C ALA A 328 32.15 -10.92 -14.25
N LEU A 329 32.92 -11.90 -13.74
CA LEU A 329 32.38 -13.25 -13.47
C LEU A 329 31.39 -13.24 -12.31
N LYS A 330 31.68 -12.49 -11.24
CA LYS A 330 30.77 -12.33 -10.10
C LYS A 330 29.44 -11.71 -10.53
N ASP A 331 29.50 -10.64 -11.32
CA ASP A 331 28.32 -9.98 -11.86
C ASP A 331 27.52 -10.91 -12.80
N SER A 332 28.22 -11.68 -13.62
CA SER A 332 27.61 -12.71 -14.47
C SER A 332 26.86 -13.76 -13.65
N LEU A 333 27.49 -14.30 -12.59
CA LEU A 333 26.85 -15.28 -11.71
C LEU A 333 25.61 -14.72 -11.01
N ARG A 334 25.69 -13.49 -10.51
CA ARG A 334 24.56 -12.81 -9.91
C ARG A 334 23.40 -12.66 -10.90
N LYS A 335 23.71 -12.23 -12.11
CA LYS A 335 22.73 -12.06 -13.18
C LYS A 335 22.07 -13.41 -13.55
N GLN A 336 22.86 -14.46 -13.76
CA GLN A 336 22.36 -15.80 -14.04
C GLN A 336 21.45 -16.30 -12.90
N ALA A 337 21.84 -16.08 -11.64
CA ALA A 337 21.05 -16.46 -10.47
C ALA A 337 19.67 -15.76 -10.45
N VAL A 338 19.62 -14.47 -10.69
CA VAL A 338 18.37 -13.71 -10.75
C VAL A 338 17.50 -14.20 -11.91
N GLN A 339 18.07 -14.36 -13.10
CA GLN A 339 17.35 -14.81 -14.29
C GLN A 339 16.83 -16.25 -14.17
N HIS A 340 17.55 -17.10 -13.44
CA HIS A 340 17.14 -18.49 -13.22
C HIS A 340 15.79 -18.59 -12.49
N TRP A 341 15.51 -17.65 -11.59
CA TRP A 341 14.29 -17.64 -10.78
C TRP A 341 13.22 -16.66 -11.29
N ALA A 342 13.55 -15.83 -12.28
CA ALA A 342 12.63 -14.85 -12.82
C ALA A 342 11.39 -15.52 -13.43
N GLU A 343 10.22 -14.95 -13.12
CA GLU A 343 8.92 -15.35 -13.68
C GLU A 343 8.55 -16.82 -13.45
N ARG A 344 9.05 -17.39 -12.36
CA ARG A 344 8.79 -18.77 -11.97
C ARG A 344 8.10 -18.84 -10.63
N TRP A 345 7.15 -19.73 -10.51
CA TRP A 345 6.74 -20.23 -9.22
C TRP A 345 7.83 -21.14 -8.66
N VAL A 346 8.27 -20.87 -7.45
CA VAL A 346 9.19 -21.72 -6.69
C VAL A 346 8.45 -22.24 -5.47
N TYR A 347 8.28 -23.54 -5.41
CA TYR A 347 7.57 -24.24 -4.33
C TYR A 347 8.58 -24.69 -3.28
N TRP A 348 8.41 -24.18 -2.08
CA TRP A 348 9.20 -24.52 -0.91
C TRP A 348 8.33 -25.29 0.06
N GLU A 349 8.83 -26.37 0.60
CA GLU A 349 8.10 -27.20 1.55
C GLU A 349 8.90 -27.45 2.82
N LEU A 350 8.19 -27.34 3.93
CA LEU A 350 8.65 -27.64 5.27
C LEU A 350 7.65 -28.59 5.94
N PRO A 351 7.97 -29.89 6.07
CA PRO A 351 7.18 -30.78 6.90
C PRO A 351 7.23 -30.35 8.36
N VAL A 352 6.08 -30.26 9.02
CA VAL A 352 5.97 -29.84 10.41
C VAL A 352 5.02 -30.73 11.19
N THR A 353 5.16 -30.73 12.51
CA THR A 353 4.12 -31.19 13.43
C THR A 353 3.51 -29.97 14.08
N ALA A 354 2.25 -29.66 13.74
CA ALA A 354 1.47 -28.61 14.39
C ALA A 354 0.66 -29.21 15.54
N THR A 355 0.95 -28.78 16.77
CA THR A 355 0.21 -29.18 17.97
C THR A 355 -0.70 -28.02 18.38
N ILE A 356 -2.02 -28.23 18.30
CA ILE A 356 -3.04 -27.22 18.62
C ILE A 356 -3.87 -27.77 19.78
N ALA A 357 -3.93 -27.03 20.88
CA ALA A 357 -4.62 -27.48 22.10
C ALA A 357 -4.20 -28.91 22.53
N GLY A 358 -2.92 -29.22 22.44
CA GLY A 358 -2.35 -30.52 22.80
C GLY A 358 -2.56 -31.65 21.76
N LYS A 359 -3.22 -31.38 20.63
CA LYS A 359 -3.47 -32.36 19.56
C LYS A 359 -2.45 -32.20 18.42
N PRO A 360 -1.48 -33.14 18.27
CA PRO A 360 -0.50 -33.06 17.20
C PRO A 360 -1.09 -33.48 15.85
N ARG A 361 -0.66 -32.76 14.79
CA ARG A 361 -1.03 -33.03 13.40
C ARG A 361 0.21 -32.93 12.52
N ASN A 362 0.41 -33.90 11.63
CA ASN A 362 1.40 -33.80 10.58
C ASN A 362 0.88 -32.90 9.47
N MET A 363 1.61 -31.83 9.20
CA MET A 363 1.27 -30.83 8.19
C MET A 363 2.50 -30.49 7.35
N THR A 364 2.26 -29.78 6.28
CA THR A 364 3.30 -29.16 5.45
C THR A 364 3.04 -27.66 5.38
N LEU A 365 4.03 -26.84 5.73
CA LEU A 365 4.06 -25.45 5.32
C LEU A 365 4.60 -25.40 3.88
N GLN A 366 3.77 -24.99 2.93
CA GLN A 366 4.16 -24.78 1.54
C GLN A 366 4.21 -23.28 1.26
N LEU A 367 5.38 -22.78 0.86
CA LEU A 367 5.52 -21.43 0.31
C LEU A 367 5.64 -21.52 -1.21
N ARG A 368 4.87 -20.72 -1.92
CA ARG A 368 4.98 -20.48 -3.35
C ARG A 368 5.46 -19.06 -3.56
N SER A 369 6.73 -18.90 -3.90
CA SER A 369 7.32 -17.59 -4.14
C SER A 369 7.42 -17.30 -5.64
N TYR A 370 7.22 -16.05 -6.00
CA TYR A 370 7.30 -15.56 -7.36
C TYR A 370 7.99 -14.19 -7.37
N TRP A 371 8.92 -14.01 -8.29
CA TRP A 371 9.48 -12.72 -8.63
C TRP A 371 9.39 -12.53 -10.14
N GLY A 372 8.85 -11.41 -10.60
CA GLY A 372 8.69 -11.17 -12.02
C GLY A 372 7.80 -9.97 -12.31
N TYR A 373 7.50 -9.80 -13.59
CA TYR A 373 6.60 -8.74 -14.03
C TYR A 373 5.18 -8.97 -13.50
N GLU A 374 4.60 -7.91 -12.99
CA GLU A 374 3.26 -7.92 -12.41
C GLU A 374 2.21 -7.52 -13.46
N ASP A 375 2.45 -6.42 -14.19
CA ASP A 375 1.50 -5.85 -15.14
C ASP A 375 2.15 -4.97 -16.22
N GLY A 376 3.48 -4.77 -16.19
CA GLY A 376 4.19 -3.78 -17.00
C GLY A 376 4.08 -3.97 -18.50
N LYS A 377 3.82 -5.20 -18.96
CA LYS A 377 3.70 -5.53 -20.39
C LYS A 377 2.30 -6.07 -20.69
N PRO A 378 1.65 -5.59 -21.74
CA PRO A 378 0.30 -6.04 -22.11
C PRO A 378 0.14 -7.55 -22.23
N GLU A 379 1.15 -8.23 -22.72
CA GLU A 379 1.19 -9.68 -22.86
C GLU A 379 1.28 -10.45 -21.52
N TRP A 380 1.71 -9.79 -20.44
CA TRP A 380 1.88 -10.39 -19.12
C TRP A 380 0.70 -10.17 -18.17
N ARG A 381 -0.18 -9.23 -18.46
CA ARG A 381 -1.32 -8.87 -17.58
C ARG A 381 -2.19 -10.08 -17.24
N GLN A 382 -2.52 -10.91 -18.21
CA GLN A 382 -3.33 -12.10 -17.97
C GLN A 382 -2.59 -13.15 -17.14
N ALA A 383 -1.30 -13.36 -17.40
CA ALA A 383 -0.48 -14.32 -16.67
C ALA A 383 -0.32 -13.88 -15.20
N ALA A 384 -0.08 -12.60 -14.93
CA ALA A 384 -0.05 -12.07 -13.58
C ALA A 384 -1.40 -12.26 -12.88
N THR A 385 -2.49 -11.90 -13.53
CA THR A 385 -3.85 -11.99 -12.96
C THR A 385 -4.23 -13.40 -12.53
N TRP A 386 -3.97 -14.44 -13.32
CA TRP A 386 -4.33 -15.80 -12.93
C TRP A 386 -3.51 -16.30 -11.74
N ARG A 387 -2.24 -15.86 -11.59
CA ARG A 387 -1.42 -16.19 -10.41
C ARG A 387 -2.01 -15.59 -9.13
N TYR A 388 -2.49 -14.37 -9.20
CA TYR A 388 -3.17 -13.72 -8.07
C TYR A 388 -4.49 -14.41 -7.74
N LEU A 389 -5.29 -14.78 -8.75
CA LEU A 389 -6.53 -15.53 -8.55
C LEU A 389 -6.27 -16.91 -7.90
N GLU A 390 -5.23 -17.62 -8.35
CA GLU A 390 -4.79 -18.86 -7.73
C GLU A 390 -4.40 -18.64 -6.26
N ALA A 391 -3.62 -17.57 -5.99
CA ALA A 391 -3.16 -17.25 -4.65
C ALA A 391 -4.30 -16.89 -3.70
N PHE A 392 -5.25 -16.10 -4.15
CA PHE A 392 -6.44 -15.76 -3.34
C PHE A 392 -7.29 -16.99 -3.05
N TRP A 393 -7.51 -17.86 -4.03
CA TRP A 393 -8.33 -19.04 -3.85
C TRP A 393 -7.67 -20.13 -3.00
N HIS A 394 -6.38 -20.39 -3.21
CA HIS A 394 -5.66 -21.50 -2.58
C HIS A 394 -4.80 -21.11 -1.39
N GLY A 395 -4.39 -19.85 -1.25
CA GLY A 395 -3.54 -19.37 -0.17
C GLY A 395 -4.28 -19.24 1.16
N ASP A 396 -3.61 -19.56 2.24
CA ASP A 396 -4.00 -19.20 3.60
C ASP A 396 -3.30 -17.91 4.02
N VAL A 397 -2.10 -17.70 3.48
CA VAL A 397 -1.31 -16.49 3.63
C VAL A 397 -1.01 -15.94 2.24
N PHE A 398 -1.39 -14.71 2.01
CA PHE A 398 -1.04 -13.97 0.80
C PHE A 398 -0.09 -12.82 1.17
N LEU A 399 1.01 -12.70 0.43
CA LEU A 399 1.99 -11.66 0.62
C LEU A 399 2.31 -11.03 -0.74
N TYR A 400 2.15 -9.73 -0.83
CA TYR A 400 2.55 -8.93 -1.97
C TYR A 400 3.60 -7.91 -1.53
N GLN A 401 4.69 -7.83 -2.27
CA GLN A 401 5.70 -6.79 -2.14
C GLN A 401 6.02 -6.24 -3.53
N GLY A 402 5.67 -4.98 -3.76
CA GLY A 402 5.79 -4.34 -5.06
C GLY A 402 5.29 -2.92 -5.03
N HIS A 403 5.11 -2.34 -6.22
CA HIS A 403 4.48 -1.05 -6.37
C HIS A 403 2.99 -1.11 -6.05
N SER A 404 2.46 -0.06 -5.43
CA SER A 404 1.01 0.08 -5.25
C SER A 404 0.28 0.52 -6.51
N HIS A 405 1.01 0.95 -7.54
CA HIS A 405 0.47 1.48 -8.81
C HIS A 405 -0.64 2.52 -8.59
N PHE A 406 -0.56 3.28 -7.48
CA PHE A 406 -1.60 4.22 -7.05
C PHE A 406 -2.99 3.60 -6.90
N GLY A 407 -3.06 2.31 -6.52
CA GLY A 407 -4.28 1.55 -6.37
C GLY A 407 -4.81 0.92 -7.67
N HIS A 408 -4.05 1.02 -8.73
CA HIS A 408 -4.26 0.30 -10.00
C HIS A 408 -3.28 -0.88 -10.09
N GLY A 409 -3.22 -1.57 -11.20
CA GLY A 409 -2.29 -2.69 -11.36
C GLY A 409 -2.85 -4.04 -10.92
N PRO A 410 -2.00 -5.03 -10.59
CA PRO A 410 -2.44 -6.40 -10.40
C PRO A 410 -3.40 -6.59 -9.21
N LEU A 411 -3.26 -5.79 -8.17
CA LEU A 411 -4.13 -5.85 -6.98
C LEU A 411 -5.31 -4.88 -7.04
N GLU A 412 -5.56 -4.20 -8.17
CA GLU A 412 -6.71 -3.32 -8.28
C GLU A 412 -8.01 -4.06 -7.97
N PRO A 413 -8.80 -3.63 -6.97
CA PRO A 413 -9.96 -4.38 -6.48
C PRO A 413 -11.01 -4.69 -7.56
N VAL A 414 -11.16 -3.83 -8.56
CA VAL A 414 -12.10 -4.04 -9.69
C VAL A 414 -11.79 -5.30 -10.51
N ASN A 415 -10.57 -5.83 -10.43
CA ASN A 415 -10.17 -7.06 -11.13
C ASN A 415 -10.68 -8.33 -10.44
N TYR A 416 -11.26 -8.22 -9.25
CA TYR A 416 -11.63 -9.32 -8.39
C TYR A 416 -13.12 -9.29 -8.00
N ALA A 417 -13.60 -10.40 -7.48
CA ALA A 417 -14.95 -10.55 -6.98
C ALA A 417 -14.96 -11.57 -5.83
N ALA A 418 -16.02 -11.62 -5.04
CA ALA A 418 -16.16 -12.55 -3.91
C ALA A 418 -15.90 -14.02 -4.27
N LYS A 419 -16.25 -14.45 -5.49
CA LYS A 419 -15.97 -15.81 -5.99
C LYS A 419 -14.48 -16.16 -6.11
N ASN A 420 -13.60 -15.18 -6.06
CA ASN A 420 -12.15 -15.40 -6.15
C ASN A 420 -11.52 -15.72 -4.80
N PHE A 421 -12.29 -15.61 -3.71
CA PHE A 421 -11.87 -15.91 -2.35
C PHE A 421 -12.58 -17.15 -1.82
N PRO A 422 -11.89 -17.99 -1.04
CA PRO A 422 -12.51 -19.15 -0.40
C PRO A 422 -13.31 -18.72 0.82
N ASP A 423 -14.25 -19.57 1.24
CA ASP A 423 -14.96 -19.38 2.50
C ASP A 423 -14.18 -19.97 3.69
N ARG A 424 -12.95 -19.51 3.89
CA ARG A 424 -12.09 -19.86 5.04
C ARG A 424 -11.25 -18.67 5.47
N TYR A 425 -10.68 -18.75 6.66
CA TYR A 425 -9.80 -17.70 7.18
C TYR A 425 -8.52 -17.59 6.36
N GLN A 426 -8.18 -16.36 6.03
CA GLN A 426 -6.96 -15.96 5.31
C GLN A 426 -6.31 -14.77 6.01
N VAL A 427 -5.01 -14.59 5.80
CA VAL A 427 -4.29 -13.38 6.16
C VAL A 427 -3.57 -12.83 4.94
N MET A 428 -3.62 -11.52 4.78
CA MET A 428 -2.97 -10.82 3.66
C MET A 428 -1.95 -9.82 4.18
N LEU A 429 -0.83 -9.68 3.47
CA LEU A 429 0.09 -8.55 3.60
C LEU A 429 0.22 -7.87 2.24
N VAL A 430 -0.16 -6.60 2.17
CA VAL A 430 0.09 -5.75 1.01
C VAL A 430 1.19 -4.75 1.36
N ASN A 431 2.44 -5.21 1.23
CA ASN A 431 3.63 -4.44 1.58
C ASN A 431 4.06 -3.53 0.43
N SER A 432 3.20 -2.58 0.08
CA SER A 432 3.41 -1.59 -0.97
C SER A 432 3.19 -0.16 -0.44
N CYS A 433 3.58 0.84 -1.21
CA CYS A 433 3.44 2.24 -0.81
C CYS A 433 1.99 2.61 -0.53
N VAL A 434 1.72 3.13 0.68
CA VAL A 434 0.41 3.63 1.12
C VAL A 434 -0.77 2.69 0.79
N SER A 435 -0.55 1.39 0.92
CA SER A 435 -1.54 0.35 0.60
C SER A 435 -2.82 0.46 1.44
N PHE A 436 -2.76 1.11 2.59
CA PHE A 436 -3.92 1.48 3.40
C PHE A 436 -4.96 2.32 2.64
N ASN A 437 -4.51 3.15 1.69
CA ASN A 437 -5.43 3.91 0.84
C ASN A 437 -6.14 3.08 -0.23
N TYR A 438 -5.58 1.93 -0.63
CA TYR A 438 -5.96 1.32 -1.90
C TYR A 438 -6.67 -0.01 -1.76
N TYR A 439 -6.30 -0.80 -0.75
CA TYR A 439 -6.62 -2.22 -0.75
C TYR A 439 -7.34 -2.69 0.50
N ASP A 440 -7.30 -1.91 1.57
CA ASP A 440 -7.78 -2.27 2.88
C ASP A 440 -9.28 -2.67 2.87
N VAL A 441 -10.14 -1.69 2.76
CA VAL A 441 -11.59 -1.89 2.89
C VAL A 441 -12.18 -2.75 1.75
N ASP A 442 -11.63 -2.64 0.54
CA ASP A 442 -12.20 -3.29 -0.63
C ASP A 442 -12.02 -4.81 -0.58
N PHE A 443 -10.85 -5.30 -0.16
CA PHE A 443 -10.64 -6.74 0.00
C PHE A 443 -11.47 -7.33 1.15
N LEU A 444 -11.61 -6.61 2.27
CA LEU A 444 -12.47 -7.02 3.36
C LEU A 444 -13.94 -7.13 2.93
N LYS A 445 -14.44 -6.20 2.10
CA LYS A 445 -15.79 -6.25 1.53
C LYS A 445 -16.00 -7.39 0.55
N MET A 446 -14.95 -7.74 -0.21
CA MET A 446 -15.03 -8.81 -1.21
C MET A 446 -14.94 -10.20 -0.62
N HIS A 447 -14.21 -10.37 0.48
CA HIS A 447 -14.06 -11.70 1.09
C HIS A 447 -15.39 -12.22 1.61
N PRO A 448 -15.80 -13.50 1.33
CA PRO A 448 -17.11 -14.05 1.72
C PRO A 448 -17.42 -13.98 3.20
N GLY A 449 -16.42 -14.01 4.05
CA GLY A 449 -16.56 -13.89 5.50
C GLY A 449 -16.29 -12.49 6.03
N GLY A 450 -15.96 -11.52 5.18
CA GLY A 450 -15.55 -10.19 5.61
C GLY A 450 -14.38 -10.25 6.60
N THR A 451 -14.41 -9.38 7.60
CA THR A 451 -13.40 -9.30 8.68
C THR A 451 -13.27 -10.60 9.50
N SER A 452 -14.35 -11.38 9.64
CA SER A 452 -14.29 -12.64 10.41
C SER A 452 -13.44 -13.74 9.77
N LYS A 453 -13.07 -13.56 8.50
CA LYS A 453 -12.28 -14.54 7.73
C LYS A 453 -11.11 -13.93 6.95
N LEU A 454 -10.91 -12.63 7.05
CA LEU A 454 -9.76 -11.97 6.43
C LEU A 454 -9.18 -10.91 7.37
N ASP A 455 -7.91 -11.09 7.72
CA ASP A 455 -7.10 -10.01 8.29
C ASP A 455 -6.14 -9.50 7.22
N ILE A 456 -6.07 -8.18 7.05
CA ILE A 456 -5.21 -7.56 6.05
C ILE A 456 -4.22 -6.59 6.70
N VAL A 457 -2.93 -6.78 6.43
CA VAL A 457 -1.86 -5.87 6.86
C VAL A 457 -1.51 -4.94 5.70
N VAL A 458 -1.56 -3.66 5.96
CA VAL A 458 -1.33 -2.57 5.01
C VAL A 458 -0.38 -1.50 5.54
N ASN A 459 0.13 -0.64 4.68
CA ASN A 459 1.05 0.45 5.02
C ASN A 459 0.37 1.82 4.90
N GLY A 460 0.40 2.61 5.94
CA GLY A 460 -0.08 4.00 5.93
C GLY A 460 0.87 5.00 5.26
N LEU A 461 2.15 4.63 5.10
CA LEU A 461 3.20 5.43 4.49
C LEU A 461 3.86 4.68 3.32
N PRO A 462 4.65 5.37 2.47
CA PRO A 462 5.44 4.70 1.44
C PRO A 462 6.33 3.61 2.02
N ALA A 463 6.37 2.46 1.36
CA ALA A 463 7.29 1.37 1.65
C ALA A 463 8.59 1.58 0.85
N PHE A 464 9.73 1.46 1.50
CA PHE A 464 11.03 1.52 0.82
C PHE A 464 11.56 0.10 0.61
N TRP A 465 12.15 -0.16 -0.54
CA TRP A 465 12.63 -1.49 -0.91
C TRP A 465 13.66 -2.08 0.05
N THR A 466 14.58 -1.27 0.56
CA THR A 466 15.72 -1.74 1.35
C THR A 466 15.29 -2.52 2.59
N LYS A 467 15.62 -3.81 2.62
CA LYS A 467 15.27 -4.77 3.67
C LYS A 467 13.77 -5.09 3.82
N MET A 468 12.95 -4.75 2.84
CA MET A 468 11.54 -5.12 2.89
C MET A 468 11.32 -6.62 2.71
N GLY A 469 12.22 -7.33 2.00
CA GLY A 469 12.20 -8.79 1.93
C GLY A 469 12.41 -9.44 3.31
N GLU A 470 13.35 -8.94 4.11
CA GLU A 470 13.54 -9.38 5.51
C GLU A 470 12.28 -9.11 6.35
N SER A 471 11.68 -7.94 6.20
CA SER A 471 10.43 -7.56 6.88
C SER A 471 9.27 -8.50 6.51
N SER A 472 9.11 -8.81 5.22
CA SER A 472 8.09 -9.72 4.71
C SER A 472 8.31 -11.17 5.16
N ALA A 473 9.57 -11.61 5.26
CA ALA A 473 9.90 -12.92 5.84
C ALA A 473 9.53 -13.00 7.32
N ASN A 474 9.82 -11.94 8.07
CA ASN A 474 9.48 -11.86 9.50
C ASN A 474 7.95 -11.89 9.72
N TYR A 475 7.16 -11.34 8.79
CA TYR A 475 5.71 -11.49 8.81
C TYR A 475 5.31 -12.97 8.72
N LEU A 476 5.79 -13.68 7.69
CA LEU A 476 5.47 -15.10 7.51
C LEU A 476 5.97 -15.94 8.69
N ILE A 477 7.17 -15.68 9.18
CA ILE A 477 7.71 -16.35 10.39
C ILE A 477 6.80 -16.08 11.59
N GLY A 478 6.35 -14.84 11.78
CA GLY A 478 5.44 -14.46 12.87
C GLY A 478 4.13 -15.27 12.87
N LEU A 479 3.66 -15.68 11.70
CA LEU A 479 2.46 -16.49 11.53
C LEU A 479 2.72 -18.00 11.65
N THR A 480 3.94 -18.45 11.37
CA THR A 480 4.23 -19.88 11.14
C THR A 480 5.19 -20.52 12.14
N ASP A 481 5.87 -19.75 12.99
CA ASP A 481 6.82 -20.28 13.98
C ASP A 481 6.17 -20.96 15.21
N GLY A 482 4.85 -20.93 15.29
CA GLY A 482 4.09 -21.54 16.37
C GLY A 482 4.18 -20.82 17.72
N ALA A 483 4.71 -19.60 17.75
CA ALA A 483 4.86 -18.83 18.99
C ALA A 483 3.55 -18.19 19.50
N GLY A 484 2.45 -18.26 18.74
CA GLY A 484 1.16 -17.67 19.10
C GLY A 484 1.25 -16.15 19.33
N LYS A 485 1.98 -15.44 18.48
CA LYS A 485 2.23 -14.01 18.60
C LYS A 485 0.96 -13.21 18.38
N SER A 486 0.77 -12.14 19.16
CA SER A 486 -0.27 -11.15 18.87
C SER A 486 0.02 -10.43 17.55
N TRP A 487 -1.00 -9.79 16.96
CA TRP A 487 -0.80 -8.94 15.78
C TRP A 487 0.23 -7.84 16.04
N ALA A 488 0.20 -7.22 17.22
CA ALA A 488 1.20 -6.22 17.60
C ALA A 488 2.64 -6.79 17.61
N ASP A 489 2.82 -8.05 18.07
CA ASP A 489 4.13 -8.71 18.06
C ASP A 489 4.57 -9.08 16.65
N VAL A 490 3.65 -9.55 15.80
CA VAL A 490 3.93 -9.83 14.37
C VAL A 490 4.39 -8.55 13.68
N LEU A 491 3.65 -7.44 13.81
CA LEU A 491 4.01 -6.16 13.21
C LEU A 491 5.33 -5.60 13.76
N THR A 492 5.58 -5.78 15.07
CA THR A 492 6.86 -5.39 15.69
C THR A 492 8.02 -6.18 15.11
N GLY A 493 7.84 -7.48 14.89
CA GLY A 493 8.83 -8.35 14.25
C GLY A 493 9.16 -7.95 12.80
N MET A 494 8.26 -7.26 12.12
CA MET A 494 8.48 -6.74 10.78
C MET A 494 9.35 -5.47 10.74
N ILE A 495 9.63 -4.83 11.87
CA ILE A 495 10.46 -3.63 11.93
C ILE A 495 11.93 -4.04 11.75
N VAL A 496 12.50 -3.69 10.61
CA VAL A 496 13.91 -3.99 10.27
C VAL A 496 14.77 -2.73 10.37
N LYS A 497 16.08 -2.91 10.45
CA LYS A 497 17.04 -1.80 10.58
C LYS A 497 17.83 -1.61 9.28
N PRO A 498 17.34 -0.83 8.32
CA PRO A 498 18.14 -0.43 7.16
C PRO A 498 19.21 0.57 7.58
N SER A 499 20.26 0.74 6.75
CA SER A 499 21.39 1.61 7.05
C SER A 499 21.01 3.08 7.30
N TRP A 500 19.97 3.55 6.63
CA TRP A 500 19.46 4.93 6.75
C TRP A 500 18.46 5.13 7.91
N ALA A 501 17.97 4.07 8.54
CA ALA A 501 17.02 4.13 9.67
C ALA A 501 17.52 3.25 10.82
N PRO A 502 18.54 3.67 11.59
CA PRO A 502 19.17 2.85 12.63
C PRO A 502 18.22 2.43 13.75
N ALA A 503 17.17 3.21 14.02
CA ALA A 503 16.11 2.84 14.97
C ALA A 503 15.13 1.79 14.45
N GLY A 504 15.25 1.40 13.18
CA GLY A 504 14.28 0.58 12.48
C GLY A 504 13.32 1.43 11.65
N TYR A 505 12.78 0.83 10.58
CA TYR A 505 11.81 1.46 9.72
C TYR A 505 10.51 0.66 9.69
N ASP A 506 9.42 1.37 9.90
CA ASP A 506 8.06 0.87 9.76
C ASP A 506 7.23 1.90 8.99
N PRO A 507 6.61 1.54 7.84
CA PRO A 507 5.76 2.43 7.05
C PRO A 507 4.37 2.64 7.66
N LEU A 508 4.23 2.69 8.98
CA LEU A 508 2.96 2.72 9.70
C LEU A 508 2.08 1.53 9.32
N ARG A 509 2.62 0.31 9.51
CA ARG A 509 1.83 -0.89 9.28
C ARG A 509 0.69 -0.99 10.27
N ALA A 510 -0.47 -1.35 9.76
CA ALA A 510 -1.63 -1.69 10.56
C ALA A 510 -2.27 -2.96 10.01
N VAL A 511 -2.94 -3.68 10.88
CA VAL A 511 -3.84 -4.77 10.49
C VAL A 511 -5.27 -4.31 10.66
N ASN A 512 -6.13 -4.69 9.72
CA ASN A 512 -7.57 -4.51 9.75
C ASN A 512 -8.25 -5.87 9.56
N GLY A 513 -9.42 -6.06 10.16
CA GLY A 513 -10.17 -7.34 10.19
C GLY A 513 -9.97 -8.13 11.48
N GLU A 514 -8.99 -7.79 12.31
CA GLU A 514 -8.61 -8.58 13.48
C GLU A 514 -9.53 -8.43 14.71
N LEU A 515 -10.40 -7.42 14.73
CA LEU A 515 -11.17 -7.10 15.94
C LEU A 515 -12.15 -8.19 16.36
N ASP A 516 -12.69 -8.93 15.42
CA ASP A 516 -13.59 -10.04 15.67
C ASP A 516 -12.86 -11.39 15.84
N ASN A 517 -11.52 -11.43 15.73
CA ASN A 517 -10.71 -12.61 16.02
C ASN A 517 -10.90 -13.06 17.46
N VAL A 518 -11.05 -14.37 17.63
CA VAL A 518 -11.36 -15.00 18.92
C VAL A 518 -10.25 -15.90 19.45
N PHE A 519 -9.20 -16.15 18.65
CA PHE A 519 -8.07 -16.97 19.07
C PHE A 519 -7.40 -16.40 20.32
N ASP A 520 -7.13 -17.27 21.29
CA ASP A 520 -6.42 -16.93 22.52
C ASP A 520 -5.37 -18.02 22.81
N PRO A 521 -4.08 -17.72 22.71
CA PRO A 521 -3.02 -18.72 22.91
C PRO A 521 -2.99 -19.32 24.31
N LYS A 522 -3.60 -18.66 25.29
CA LYS A 522 -3.73 -19.21 26.66
C LYS A 522 -4.79 -20.31 26.73
N LYS A 523 -5.84 -20.21 25.93
CA LYS A 523 -6.90 -21.21 25.84
C LYS A 523 -6.58 -22.31 24.82
N THR A 524 -5.98 -21.90 23.71
CA THR A 524 -5.65 -22.79 22.58
C THR A 524 -4.14 -22.67 22.28
N PRO A 525 -3.27 -23.21 23.11
CA PRO A 525 -1.84 -23.14 22.85
C PRO A 525 -1.50 -23.83 21.53
N ILE A 526 -0.62 -23.17 20.77
CA ILE A 526 -0.11 -23.69 19.50
C ILE A 526 1.41 -23.91 19.60
N LYS A 527 1.89 -24.98 18.98
CA LYS A 527 3.31 -25.26 18.81
C LYS A 527 3.52 -25.84 17.42
N VAL A 528 4.53 -25.39 16.71
CA VAL A 528 4.88 -25.90 15.37
C VAL A 528 6.34 -26.33 15.39
N ASP A 529 6.57 -27.61 15.22
CA ASP A 529 7.90 -28.23 15.22
C ASP A 529 8.25 -28.68 13.79
N PRO A 530 9.29 -28.12 13.13
CA PRO A 530 9.84 -28.64 11.89
C PRO A 530 10.29 -30.10 12.05
N ARG A 531 10.07 -30.91 11.00
CA ARG A 531 10.45 -32.33 10.96
C ARG A 531 11.62 -32.59 10.02
#